data_526c55e0798c048546ca9b5d663a3bc0
#
_entry.id   526c55e0798c048546ca9b5d663a3bc0
#
_cell.length_a   1.000
_cell.length_b   1.000
_cell.length_c   1.000
_cell.angle_alpha   90.00
_cell.angle_beta   90.00
_cell.angle_gamma   90.00
#
_symmetry.space_group_name_H-M   'P 1'
#
loop_
_entity.id
_entity.type
_entity.pdbx_description
1 polymer ?
#
loop_
_entity_poly.entity_id
_entity_poly.type
_entity_poly.pdbx_seq_one_letter_code
_entity_poly.pdbx_strand_id
1 'polypeptide(L)'
;MYSPFAGAQGMLQLLTETDPVSEVIRRNVRLESTGDGRSVLLVDLDLRRPGIQREYRIEITAGELIALIRAQGRLADMPPVA
;
A
#
# COMPACT_ATOMS: atom_id res chain seq x y z
N MET A 1 1.08 -9.90 19.74
CA MET A 1 0.77 -8.53 19.31
C MET A 1 0.19 -8.55 17.91
N TYR A 2 -0.90 -7.88 17.74
CA TYR A 2 -1.54 -7.82 16.43
C TYR A 2 -0.81 -6.83 15.52
N SER A 3 -0.60 -7.22 14.27
CA SER A 3 0.00 -6.37 13.25
C SER A 3 -0.99 -6.25 12.08
N PRO A 4 -1.14 -5.06 11.47
CA PRO A 4 -1.98 -4.93 10.28
C PRO A 4 -1.46 -5.76 9.11
N PHE A 5 -0.20 -6.18 9.18
CA PHE A 5 0.38 -7.07 8.20
C PHE A 5 0.37 -8.52 8.69
N ALA A 6 -0.34 -8.80 9.78
CA ALA A 6 -0.45 -10.16 10.28
C ALA A 6 -1.22 -10.99 9.25
N GLY A 7 -0.70 -12.11 8.98
CA GLY A 7 -1.17 -13.00 7.96
C GLY A 7 0.04 -13.60 7.30
N ALA A 8 -0.16 -14.60 6.51
CA ALA A 8 0.93 -15.36 5.95
C ALA A 8 1.92 -14.50 5.18
N GLN A 9 1.43 -13.47 4.52
CA GLN A 9 2.25 -12.65 3.64
C GLN A 9 2.48 -11.23 4.13
N GLY A 10 1.85 -10.85 5.23
CA GLY A 10 1.99 -9.49 5.72
C GLY A 10 1.70 -8.45 4.65
N MET A 11 0.54 -8.53 4.03
CA MET A 11 0.20 -7.70 2.89
C MET A 11 -1.06 -6.90 3.15
N LEU A 12 -1.07 -5.65 2.70
CA LEU A 12 -2.23 -4.78 2.80
C LEU A 12 -2.54 -4.21 1.42
N GLN A 13 -3.74 -4.47 0.92
CA GLN A 13 -4.20 -3.91 -0.33
C GLN A 13 -4.61 -2.46 -0.13
N LEU A 14 -4.05 -1.55 -0.92
CA LEU A 14 -4.38 -0.13 -0.86
C LEU A 14 -5.36 0.27 -1.95
N LEU A 15 -5.16 -0.24 -3.15
CA LEU A 15 -5.97 0.13 -4.30
C LEU A 15 -6.03 -1.04 -5.27
N THR A 16 -7.22 -1.37 -5.71
CA THR A 16 -7.39 -2.31 -6.82
C THR A 16 -8.36 -1.67 -7.80
N GLU A 17 -7.89 -1.48 -9.02
CA GLU A 17 -8.68 -0.89 -10.09
C GLU A 17 -8.94 -1.96 -11.13
N THR A 18 -10.21 -2.18 -11.43
CA THR A 18 -10.62 -3.21 -12.40
C THR A 18 -11.32 -2.56 -13.58
N ASP A 19 -11.24 -3.23 -14.71
CA ASP A 19 -12.02 -2.85 -15.87
C ASP A 19 -13.49 -3.18 -15.60
N PRO A 20 -14.42 -2.22 -15.76
CA PRO A 20 -15.82 -2.46 -15.43
C PRO A 20 -16.51 -3.48 -16.33
N VAL A 21 -15.96 -3.74 -17.50
CA VAL A 21 -16.57 -4.67 -18.46
C VAL A 21 -15.98 -6.06 -18.31
N SER A 22 -14.64 -6.17 -18.35
CA SER A 22 -13.96 -7.45 -18.33
C SER A 22 -13.64 -7.96 -16.93
N GLU A 23 -13.73 -7.09 -15.93
CA GLU A 23 -13.37 -7.38 -14.54
C GLU A 23 -11.89 -7.73 -14.35
N VAL A 24 -11.06 -7.43 -15.36
CA VAL A 24 -9.62 -7.66 -15.28
C VAL A 24 -8.98 -6.55 -14.47
N ILE A 25 -8.02 -6.91 -13.64
CA ILE A 25 -7.29 -5.94 -12.82
C ILE A 25 -6.43 -5.08 -13.74
N ARG A 26 -6.57 -3.76 -13.62
CA ARG A 26 -5.79 -2.79 -14.38
C ARG A 26 -4.69 -2.18 -13.56
N ARG A 27 -4.87 -2.10 -12.25
CA ARG A 27 -3.86 -1.57 -11.35
C ARG A 27 -4.05 -2.17 -9.97
N ASN A 28 -2.96 -2.49 -9.33
CA ASN A 28 -2.97 -2.96 -7.96
C ASN A 28 -1.84 -2.30 -7.20
N VAL A 29 -2.17 -1.66 -6.11
CA VAL A 29 -1.19 -1.06 -5.22
C VAL A 29 -1.34 -1.70 -3.86
N ARG A 30 -0.25 -2.20 -3.33
CA ARG A 30 -0.26 -2.87 -2.04
C ARG A 30 0.98 -2.54 -1.24
N LEU A 31 0.88 -2.72 0.05
CA LEU A 31 2.03 -2.70 0.96
C LEU A 31 2.32 -4.12 1.40
N GLU A 32 3.58 -4.47 1.40
CA GLU A 32 4.04 -5.77 1.89
C GLU A 32 5.05 -5.53 2.99
N SER A 33 5.01 -6.34 4.03
CA SER A 33 6.05 -6.26 5.05
C SER A 33 7.30 -6.95 4.53
N THR A 34 8.46 -6.41 4.88
CA THR A 34 9.71 -7.10 4.60
C THR A 34 9.91 -8.24 5.60
N GLY A 35 10.76 -9.19 5.25
CA GLY A 35 10.95 -10.38 6.07
C GLY A 35 11.43 -10.09 7.48
N ASP A 36 12.16 -8.99 7.67
CA ASP A 36 12.67 -8.60 8.98
C ASP A 36 11.70 -7.70 9.76
N GLY A 37 10.59 -7.31 9.15
CA GLY A 37 9.59 -6.45 9.78
C GLY A 37 10.01 -5.01 10.01
N ARG A 38 11.13 -4.58 9.45
CA ARG A 38 11.66 -3.24 9.67
C ARG A 38 11.23 -2.25 8.62
N SER A 39 10.79 -2.74 7.48
CA SER A 39 10.41 -1.92 6.34
C SER A 39 9.12 -2.40 5.75
N VAL A 40 8.54 -1.57 4.93
CA VAL A 40 7.41 -1.94 4.09
C VAL A 40 7.81 -1.73 2.64
N LEU A 41 7.27 -2.55 1.78
CA LEU A 41 7.48 -2.48 0.36
C LEU A 41 6.18 -2.03 -0.28
N LEU A 42 6.23 -0.87 -0.94
CA LEU A 42 5.10 -0.42 -1.75
C LEU A 42 5.24 -1.02 -3.13
N VAL A 43 4.25 -1.78 -3.54
CA VAL A 43 4.24 -2.42 -4.85
C VAL A 43 3.09 -1.84 -5.65
N ASP A 44 3.43 -1.21 -6.76
CA ASP A 44 2.45 -0.61 -7.67
C ASP A 44 2.54 -1.36 -9.00
N LEU A 45 1.55 -2.18 -9.25
CA LEU A 45 1.45 -2.95 -10.49
C LEU A 45 0.46 -2.24 -11.42
N ASP A 46 0.96 -1.80 -12.56
CA ASP A 46 0.17 -1.05 -13.54
C ASP A 46 0.02 -1.88 -14.81
N LEU A 47 -1.20 -2.28 -15.09
CA LEU A 47 -1.56 -3.08 -16.26
C LEU A 47 -2.49 -2.33 -17.21
N ARG A 48 -2.57 -1.00 -17.07
CA ARG A 48 -3.53 -0.21 -17.85
C ARG A 48 -3.22 -0.16 -19.33
N ARG A 49 -1.96 -0.39 -19.71
CA ARG A 49 -1.58 -0.43 -21.11
C ARG A 49 -1.54 -1.86 -21.60
N PRO A 50 -2.30 -2.21 -22.63
CA PRO A 50 -2.30 -3.56 -23.16
C PRO A 50 -0.89 -4.01 -23.58
N GLY A 51 -0.52 -5.21 -23.17
CA GLY A 51 0.77 -5.79 -23.50
C GLY A 51 1.96 -5.19 -22.75
N ILE A 52 1.73 -4.22 -21.87
CA ILE A 52 2.79 -3.60 -21.07
C ILE A 52 2.46 -3.78 -19.61
N GLN A 53 3.36 -4.40 -18.89
CA GLN A 53 3.26 -4.56 -17.46
C GLN A 53 4.35 -3.72 -16.81
N ARG A 54 3.94 -2.84 -15.91
CA ARG A 54 4.87 -2.02 -15.15
C ARG A 54 4.70 -2.33 -13.68
N GLU A 55 5.80 -2.57 -13.01
CA GLU A 55 5.79 -2.83 -11.58
C GLU A 55 6.83 -1.94 -10.93
N TYR A 56 6.39 -1.15 -9.97
CA TYR A 56 7.28 -0.31 -9.16
C TYR A 56 7.31 -0.90 -7.75
N ARG A 57 8.51 -1.06 -7.23
CA ARG A 57 8.72 -1.59 -5.88
C ARG A 57 9.58 -0.59 -5.13
N ILE A 58 9.01 -0.02 -4.09
CA ILE A 58 9.70 1.01 -3.30
C ILE A 58 9.74 0.52 -1.85
N GLU A 59 10.95 0.36 -1.34
CA GLU A 59 11.13 -0.02 0.05
C GLU A 59 11.25 1.24 0.90
N ILE A 60 10.47 1.28 1.96
CA ILE A 60 10.43 2.40 2.90
C ILE A 60 10.57 1.85 4.30
N THR A 61 11.49 2.42 5.09
CA THR A 61 11.58 2.04 6.49
C THR A 61 10.36 2.52 7.26
N ALA A 62 10.07 1.88 8.38
CA ALA A 62 8.94 2.28 9.21
C ALA A 62 9.07 3.75 9.64
N GLY A 63 10.28 4.17 9.97
CA GLY A 63 10.51 5.58 10.35
C GLY A 63 10.26 6.55 9.22
N GLU A 64 10.71 6.20 8.02
CA GLU A 64 10.45 7.02 6.83
C GLU A 64 8.96 7.10 6.52
N LEU A 65 8.25 6.00 6.65
CA LEU A 65 6.81 5.98 6.42
C LEU A 65 6.08 6.88 7.41
N ILE A 66 6.44 6.80 8.68
CA ILE A 66 5.85 7.66 9.71
C ILE A 66 6.14 9.13 9.41
N ALA A 67 7.37 9.45 9.04
CA ALA A 67 7.75 10.82 8.71
C ALA A 67 6.96 11.34 7.51
N LEU A 68 6.79 10.50 6.50
CA LEU A 68 6.02 10.85 5.31
C LEU A 68 4.56 11.12 5.65
N ILE A 69 3.97 10.26 6.47
CA ILE A 69 2.58 10.43 6.89
C ILE A 69 2.40 11.73 7.66
N ARG A 70 3.33 12.06 8.54
CA ARG A 70 3.25 13.29 9.31
C ARG A 70 3.42 14.53 8.46
N ALA A 71 4.27 14.45 7.43
CA ALA A 71 4.53 15.58 6.56
C ALA A 71 3.41 15.83 5.56
N GLN A 72 2.80 14.77 5.06
CA GLN A 72 1.80 14.86 3.98
C GLN A 72 0.39 14.58 4.46
N GLY A 73 0.27 13.91 5.60
CA GLY A 73 -1.03 13.53 6.12
C GLY A 73 -1.74 14.70 6.78
N ARG A 74 -3.05 14.58 6.80
CA ARG A 74 -3.91 15.51 7.50
C ARG A 74 -4.35 14.85 8.79
N LEU A 75 -4.28 15.58 9.89
CA LEU A 75 -4.84 15.08 11.13
C LEU A 75 -6.32 14.82 10.91
N ALA A 76 -6.75 13.63 11.30
CA ALA A 76 -8.15 13.31 11.23
C ALA A 76 -8.91 14.22 12.22
N ASP A 77 -10.10 14.62 11.79
CA ASP A 77 -10.97 15.38 12.66
C ASP A 77 -11.36 14.51 13.84
N MET A 78 -10.77 14.81 14.96
CA MET A 78 -11.13 14.09 16.17
C MET A 78 -12.34 14.78 16.78
N PRO A 79 -13.36 14.01 17.15
CA PRO A 79 -14.45 14.63 17.91
C PRO A 79 -13.83 15.26 19.14
N PRO A 80 -14.29 16.45 19.50
CA PRO A 80 -13.74 17.09 20.66
C PRO A 80 -13.90 16.18 21.86
N VAL A 81 -12.78 15.96 22.51
CA VAL A 81 -12.83 15.19 23.73
C VAL A 81 -13.50 16.09 24.75
N ALA A 82 -14.70 15.77 25.00
CA ALA A 82 -15.44 16.54 25.95
C ALA A 82 -14.90 16.27 27.35
#